data_c5306863144919c7f683add9b6bac5e7
#
_entry.id   c5306863144919c7f683add9b6bac5e7
#
_cell.length_a   1.000
_cell.length_b   1.000
_cell.length_c   1.000
_cell.angle_alpha   90.00
_cell.angle_beta   90.00
_cell.angle_gamma   90.00
#
_symmetry.space_group_name_H-M   'P 1'
#
loop_
_entity.id
_entity.type
_entity.pdbx_description
1 polymer ?
#
loop_
_entity_poly.entity_id
_entity_poly.type
_entity_poly.pdbx_seq_one_letter_code
_entity_poly.pdbx_strand_id
1 'polypeptide(L)' 'MPEQQPRLLVPIPDVCSELGGVSRTTVYDLANRGELVKVNIGRRGFITGKSLAAYVNRLSEAALA' A
#
# COMPACT_ATOMS: atom_id res chain seq x y z
N MET A 1 8.35 -12.26 -20.78
CA MET A 1 7.51 -11.30 -20.19
C MET A 1 8.23 -10.50 -19.11
N PRO A 2 8.12 -9.25 -19.17
CA PRO A 2 8.83 -8.45 -18.20
C PRO A 2 8.27 -8.65 -16.81
N GLU A 3 9.17 -8.64 -15.89
CA GLU A 3 8.82 -8.66 -14.52
C GLU A 3 8.12 -7.39 -14.14
N GLN A 4 7.01 -7.54 -13.51
CA GLN A 4 6.35 -6.38 -12.96
C GLN A 4 7.04 -6.02 -11.68
N GLN A 5 7.82 -4.98 -11.72
CA GLN A 5 8.46 -4.54 -10.49
C GLN A 5 7.52 -3.62 -9.73
N PRO A 6 7.38 -3.78 -8.43
CA PRO A 6 6.55 -2.88 -7.65
C PRO A 6 7.12 -1.47 -7.75
N ARG A 7 6.25 -0.49 -7.77
CA ARG A 7 6.68 0.89 -7.74
C ARG A 7 7.36 1.16 -6.41
N LEU A 8 8.40 1.97 -6.43
CA LEU A 8 9.09 2.32 -5.19
C LEU A 8 8.16 3.07 -4.24
N LEU A 9 7.39 4.01 -4.78
CA LEU A 9 6.42 4.76 -4.00
C LEU A 9 5.11 4.79 -4.76
N VAL A 10 4.01 4.64 -4.05
CA VAL A 10 2.67 4.62 -4.63
C VAL A 10 1.87 5.77 -4.04
N PRO A 11 1.35 6.68 -4.86
CA PRO A 11 0.53 7.78 -4.34
C PRO A 11 -0.68 7.25 -3.58
N ILE A 12 -1.11 8.00 -2.56
CA ILE A 12 -2.23 7.56 -1.72
C ILE A 12 -3.48 7.22 -2.53
N PRO A 13 -3.91 8.03 -3.52
CA PRO A 13 -5.08 7.66 -4.31
C PRO A 13 -4.92 6.33 -5.03
N ASP A 14 -3.71 6.04 -5.50
CA ASP A 14 -3.45 4.77 -6.17
C ASP A 14 -3.48 3.61 -5.20
N VAL A 15 -3.01 3.82 -3.97
CA VAL A 15 -3.08 2.78 -2.95
C VAL A 15 -4.54 2.43 -2.67
N CYS A 16 -5.41 3.42 -2.60
CA CYS A 16 -6.83 3.18 -2.39
C CYS A 16 -7.39 2.27 -3.48
N SER A 17 -7.04 2.55 -4.73
CA SER A 17 -7.48 1.73 -5.85
C SER A 17 -6.89 0.33 -5.81
N GLU A 18 -5.61 0.24 -5.51
CA GLU A 18 -4.92 -1.05 -5.47
C GLU A 18 -5.50 -1.96 -4.40
N LEU A 19 -6.01 -1.39 -3.33
CA LEU A 19 -6.61 -2.17 -2.26
C LEU A 19 -8.11 -2.38 -2.45
N GLY A 20 -8.60 -2.15 -3.65
CA GLY A 20 -9.99 -2.45 -3.97
C GLY A 20 -10.96 -1.33 -3.71
N GLY A 21 -10.46 -0.09 -3.66
CA GLY A 21 -11.34 1.06 -3.49
C GLY A 21 -11.60 1.45 -2.05
N VAL A 22 -10.64 1.15 -1.17
CA VAL A 22 -10.77 1.58 0.23
C VAL A 22 -10.60 3.09 0.34
N SER A 23 -11.06 3.66 1.44
CA SER A 23 -10.96 5.10 1.66
C SER A 23 -9.56 5.50 2.08
N ARG A 24 -9.27 6.78 1.94
CA ARG A 24 -8.00 7.34 2.42
C ARG A 24 -7.82 7.14 3.90
N THR A 25 -8.92 7.28 4.65
CA THR A 25 -8.88 7.07 6.09
C THR A 25 -8.37 5.67 6.43
N THR A 26 -8.83 4.67 5.68
CA THR A 26 -8.37 3.31 5.87
C THR A 26 -6.87 3.20 5.62
N VAL A 27 -6.38 3.83 4.55
CA VAL A 27 -4.96 3.79 4.24
C VAL A 27 -4.13 4.45 5.35
N TYR A 28 -4.58 5.60 5.84
CA TYR A 28 -3.87 6.27 6.92
C TYR A 28 -3.90 5.44 8.21
N ASP A 29 -5.02 4.79 8.48
CA ASP A 29 -5.12 3.92 9.64
C ASP A 29 -4.14 2.76 9.55
N LEU A 30 -4.03 2.15 8.38
CA LEU A 30 -3.07 1.07 8.17
C LEU A 30 -1.64 1.55 8.36
N ALA A 31 -1.34 2.76 7.91
CA ALA A 31 -0.01 3.34 8.11
C ALA A 31 0.25 3.57 9.60
N ASN A 32 -0.74 4.05 10.33
CA ASN A 32 -0.60 4.29 11.76
C ASN A 32 -0.38 2.99 12.53
N ARG A 33 -0.93 1.90 12.05
CA ARG A 33 -0.76 0.59 12.69
C ARG A 33 0.56 -0.07 12.32
N GLY A 34 1.30 0.53 11.40
CA GLY A 34 2.54 -0.07 10.93
C GLY A 34 2.36 -1.13 9.87
N GLU A 35 1.15 -1.28 9.34
CA GLU A 35 0.92 -2.22 8.24
C GLU A 35 1.45 -1.71 6.93
N LEU A 36 1.42 -0.40 6.74
CA LEU A 36 1.96 0.26 5.56
C LEU A 36 2.96 1.32 6.01
N VAL A 37 3.96 1.57 5.18
CA VAL A 37 4.96 2.59 5.48
C VAL A 37 4.64 3.82 4.63
N LYS A 38 4.29 4.89 5.30
CA LYS A 38 3.93 6.15 4.63
C LYS A 38 5.14 7.06 4.57
N VAL A 39 5.35 7.67 3.42
CA VAL A 39 6.43 8.61 3.17
C VAL A 39 5.84 9.88 2.59
N ASN A 40 6.30 11.02 3.05
CA ASN A 40 5.87 12.30 2.49
C ASN A 40 7.00 12.90 1.67
N ILE A 41 6.65 13.40 0.48
CA ILE A 41 7.57 14.16 -0.33
C ILE A 41 6.88 15.49 -0.61
N GLY A 42 7.41 16.55 0.00
CA GLY A 42 6.74 17.82 -0.05
C GLY A 42 5.37 17.71 0.61
N ARG A 43 4.33 18.02 -0.13
CA ARG A 43 2.97 17.97 0.38
C ARG A 43 2.25 16.68 0.03
N ARG A 44 2.91 15.79 -0.66
CA ARG A 44 2.27 14.57 -1.15
C ARG A 44 2.65 13.39 -0.30
N GLY A 45 1.66 12.54 -0.03
CA GLY A 45 1.88 11.31 0.71
C GLY A 45 1.97 10.12 -0.22
N PHE A 46 2.83 9.20 0.13
CA PHE A 46 3.04 7.97 -0.64
C PHE A 46 3.14 6.80 0.32
N ILE A 47 2.86 5.63 -0.19
CA ILE A 47 3.11 4.39 0.52
C ILE A 47 4.22 3.67 -0.23
N THR A 48 5.19 3.11 0.49
CA THR A 48 6.25 2.38 -0.19
C THR A 48 5.65 1.15 -0.86
N GLY A 49 6.09 0.90 -2.10
CA GLY A 49 5.59 -0.26 -2.84
C GLY A 49 5.89 -1.55 -2.13
N LYS A 50 7.04 -1.61 -1.46
CA LYS A 50 7.43 -2.80 -0.73
C LYS A 50 6.46 -3.12 0.40
N SER A 51 6.07 -2.11 1.19
CA SER A 51 5.14 -2.34 2.29
C SER A 51 3.75 -2.69 1.77
N LEU A 52 3.35 -2.07 0.67
CA LEU A 52 2.05 -2.38 0.06
C LEU A 52 2.01 -3.83 -0.41
N ALA A 53 3.05 -4.27 -1.10
CA ALA A 53 3.13 -5.64 -1.58
C ALA A 53 3.13 -6.64 -0.42
N ALA A 54 3.87 -6.33 0.63
CA ALA A 54 3.93 -7.20 1.80
C ALA A 54 2.57 -7.30 2.49
N TYR A 55 1.86 -6.19 2.57
CA TYR A 55 0.53 -6.18 3.17
C TYR A 55 -0.44 -7.05 2.38
N VAL A 56 -0.47 -6.86 1.06
CA VAL A 56 -1.35 -7.66 0.20
C VAL A 56 -1.01 -9.15 0.31
N ASN A 57 0.27 -9.44 0.38
CA ASN A 57 0.74 -10.82 0.51
C ASN A 57 0.21 -11.46 1.80
N ARG A 58 0.27 -10.72 2.91
CA ARG A 58 -0.25 -11.24 4.18
C ARG A 58 -1.76 -11.47 4.14
N LEU A 59 -2.48 -10.57 3.46
CA LEU A 59 -3.92 -10.75 3.31
C LEU A 59 -4.23 -12.01 2.51
N SER A 60 -3.46 -12.25 1.45
CA SER A 60 -3.66 -13.44 0.62
C SER A 60 -3.39 -14.70 1.41
N GLU A 61 -2.33 -14.71 2.22
CA GLU A 61 -2.01 -15.88 3.03
C GLU A 61 -3.08 -16.12 4.09
N ALA A 62 -3.56 -15.05 4.71
CA ALA A 62 -4.63 -15.19 5.70
C ALA A 62 -5.91 -15.74 5.08
N ALA A 63 -6.20 -15.34 3.85
CA ALA A 63 -7.39 -15.81 3.15
C ALA A 63 -7.30 -17.27 2.78
N LEU A 64 -6.07 -17.77 2.57
CA LEU A 64 -5.86 -19.18 2.23
C LEU A 64 -5.83 -20.10 3.46
N ALA A 65 -5.59 -19.52 4.61
CA ALA A 65 -5.43 -20.31 5.85
C ALA A 65 -6.74 -20.90 6.38
#